data_c91dc83989b71b929928b631ab53eb13
#
_entry.id   c91dc83989b71b929928b631ab53eb13
#
_cell.length_a   1.000
_cell.length_b   1.000
_cell.length_c   1.000
_cell.angle_alpha   90.00
_cell.angle_beta   90.00
_cell.angle_gamma   90.00
#
_symmetry.space_group_name_H-M   'P 1'
#
loop_
_entity.id
_entity.type
_entity.pdbx_description
1 polymer ?
#
loop_
_entity_poly.entity_id
_entity_poly.type
_entity_poly.pdbx_seq_one_letter_code
_entity_poly.pdbx_strand_id
1 'polypeptide(L)'
;WASWCGPCIRETAVIKELYNKYSAKGLEVLGVAVWDQPENTLKAIEQHQLPWNQILDAQTIPTDIYGISSIPCIILFDPQGKIVSRDKQDAELTADVDAAMANLGLSMD
;
A
#
# COMPACT_ATOMS: atom_id res chain seq x y z
N TRP A 1 0.80 -6.71 4.38
CA TRP A 1 1.71 -6.34 5.48
C TRP A 1 1.33 -7.10 6.75
N ALA A 2 2.18 -7.03 7.73
CA ALA A 2 1.90 -7.59 9.05
C ALA A 2 2.57 -6.73 10.11
N SER A 3 2.02 -6.74 11.33
CA SER A 3 2.54 -5.94 12.44
C SER A 3 3.97 -6.35 12.83
N TRP A 4 4.33 -7.61 12.59
CA TRP A 4 5.65 -8.17 12.90
C TRP A 4 6.68 -7.96 11.80
N CYS A 5 6.27 -7.42 10.66
CA CYS A 5 7.13 -7.30 9.49
C CYS A 5 7.87 -5.95 9.50
N GLY A 6 9.14 -5.95 9.92
CA GLY A 6 9.95 -4.74 9.96
C GLY A 6 10.03 -4.00 8.64
N PRO A 7 10.36 -4.67 7.51
CA PRO A 7 10.35 -4.02 6.20
C PRO A 7 9.00 -3.43 5.81
N CYS A 8 7.89 -4.08 6.18
CA CYS A 8 6.55 -3.54 5.93
C CYS A 8 6.34 -2.21 6.66
N ILE A 9 6.73 -2.17 7.93
CA ILE A 9 6.60 -0.96 8.75
C ILE A 9 7.46 0.17 8.18
N ARG A 10 8.68 -0.12 7.74
CA ARG A 10 9.53 0.89 7.09
C ARG A 10 8.88 1.46 5.83
N GLU A 11 8.24 0.61 5.03
CA GLU A 11 7.55 1.06 3.82
C GLU A 11 6.32 1.92 4.13
N THR A 12 5.68 1.75 5.28
CA THR A 12 4.55 2.62 5.64
C THR A 12 4.96 4.08 5.72
N ALA A 13 6.20 4.38 6.10
CA ALA A 13 6.69 5.76 6.12
C ALA A 13 6.73 6.36 4.70
N VAL A 14 7.20 5.60 3.73
CA VAL A 14 7.23 5.99 2.31
C VAL A 14 5.81 6.21 1.80
N ILE A 15 4.92 5.26 2.09
CA ILE A 15 3.51 5.32 1.66
C ILE A 15 2.80 6.51 2.28
N LYS A 16 3.09 6.83 3.55
CA LYS A 16 2.50 8.00 4.22
C LYS A 16 2.92 9.30 3.54
N GLU A 17 4.17 9.43 3.15
CA GLU A 17 4.63 10.61 2.41
C GLU A 17 3.87 10.76 1.10
N LEU A 18 3.72 9.67 0.35
CA LEU A 18 2.97 9.66 -0.91
C LEU A 18 1.49 9.97 -0.68
N TYR A 19 0.89 9.39 0.36
CA TYR A 19 -0.49 9.63 0.72
C TYR A 19 -0.72 11.10 1.06
N ASN A 20 0.15 11.69 1.88
CA ASN A 20 0.05 13.10 2.23
C ASN A 20 0.19 14.01 1.02
N LYS A 21 1.04 13.63 0.08
CA LYS A 21 1.27 14.41 -1.14
C LYS A 21 0.11 14.34 -2.13
N TYR A 22 -0.51 13.17 -2.28
CA TYR A 22 -1.42 12.91 -3.39
C TYR A 22 -2.85 12.53 -3.00
N SER A 23 -3.18 12.36 -1.71
CA SER A 23 -4.53 11.94 -1.33
C SER A 23 -5.60 12.93 -1.79
N ALA A 24 -5.32 14.21 -1.69
CA ALA A 24 -6.23 15.26 -2.16
C ALA A 24 -6.36 15.27 -3.70
N LYS A 25 -5.43 14.63 -4.41
CA LYS A 25 -5.44 14.51 -5.87
C LYS A 25 -5.96 13.17 -6.35
N GLY A 26 -6.47 12.34 -5.46
CA GLY A 26 -7.13 11.09 -5.79
C GLY A 26 -6.36 9.80 -5.49
N LEU A 27 -5.16 9.89 -4.89
CA LEU A 27 -4.45 8.68 -4.48
C LEU A 27 -5.16 8.05 -3.30
N GLU A 28 -5.51 6.78 -3.43
CA GLU A 28 -6.07 5.99 -2.35
C GLU A 28 -5.09 4.89 -1.97
N VAL A 29 -5.07 4.55 -0.68
CA VAL A 29 -4.24 3.48 -0.14
C VAL A 29 -5.15 2.52 0.61
N LEU A 30 -4.95 1.23 0.39
CA LEU A 30 -5.61 0.18 1.14
C LEU A 30 -4.55 -0.72 1.75
N GLY A 31 -4.54 -0.81 3.08
CA GLY A 31 -3.69 -1.76 3.78
C GLY A 31 -4.40 -3.10 3.88
N VAL A 32 -3.68 -4.17 3.58
CA VAL A 32 -4.21 -5.54 3.70
C VAL A 32 -3.28 -6.32 4.60
N ALA A 33 -3.74 -6.57 5.83
CA ALA A 33 -2.97 -7.35 6.80
C ALA A 33 -3.10 -8.83 6.52
N VAL A 34 -1.96 -9.52 6.44
CA VAL A 34 -1.92 -10.95 6.17
C VAL A 34 -0.99 -11.62 7.18
N TRP A 35 -1.24 -12.89 7.49
CA TRP A 35 -0.39 -13.70 8.38
C TRP A 35 -0.19 -13.05 9.76
N ASP A 36 -1.25 -12.42 10.29
CA ASP A 36 -1.17 -11.66 11.53
C ASP A 36 -2.44 -11.85 12.35
N GLN A 37 -2.35 -11.54 13.64
CA GLN A 37 -3.51 -11.52 14.54
C GLN A 37 -4.15 -10.14 14.47
N PRO A 38 -5.49 -10.04 14.35
CA PRO A 38 -6.17 -8.76 14.24
C PRO A 38 -5.84 -7.78 15.36
N GLU A 39 -5.69 -8.26 16.59
CA GLU A 39 -5.35 -7.39 17.74
C GLU A 39 -3.98 -6.74 17.55
N ASN A 40 -3.01 -7.49 17.05
CA ASN A 40 -1.66 -6.98 16.81
C ASN A 40 -1.65 -5.98 15.64
N THR A 41 -2.43 -6.26 14.61
CA THR A 41 -2.61 -5.35 13.47
C THR A 41 -3.20 -4.02 13.92
N LEU A 42 -4.25 -4.05 14.75
CA LEU A 42 -4.89 -2.85 15.28
C LEU A 42 -3.91 -1.99 16.09
N LYS A 43 -3.11 -2.64 16.93
CA LYS A 43 -2.08 -1.93 17.72
C LYS A 43 -1.05 -1.25 16.82
N ALA A 44 -0.62 -1.92 15.77
CA ALA A 44 0.34 -1.35 14.82
C ALA A 44 -0.24 -0.17 14.05
N ILE A 45 -1.50 -0.25 13.62
CA ILE A 45 -2.19 0.85 12.95
C ILE A 45 -2.20 2.09 13.84
N GLU A 46 -2.54 1.92 15.11
CA GLU A 46 -2.56 3.01 16.07
C GLU A 46 -1.16 3.54 16.37
N GLN A 47 -0.21 2.64 16.62
CA GLN A 47 1.17 2.99 16.96
C GLN A 47 1.84 3.79 15.84
N HIS A 48 1.64 3.38 14.59
CA HIS A 48 2.26 4.00 13.42
C HIS A 48 1.37 5.04 12.74
N GLN A 49 0.18 5.28 13.27
CA GLN A 49 -0.76 6.30 12.78
C GLN A 49 -1.01 6.15 11.27
N LEU A 50 -1.47 4.96 10.86
CA LEU A 50 -1.76 4.67 9.46
C LEU A 50 -3.14 5.21 9.10
N PRO A 51 -3.24 6.24 8.24
CA PRO A 51 -4.50 6.97 8.04
C PRO A 51 -5.46 6.35 7.04
N TRP A 52 -5.03 5.35 6.29
CA TRP A 52 -5.84 4.74 5.24
C TRP A 52 -6.64 3.55 5.76
N ASN A 53 -7.62 3.12 4.97
CA ASN A 53 -8.45 1.97 5.29
C ASN A 53 -7.65 0.68 5.31
N GLN A 54 -8.07 -0.26 6.16
CA GLN A 54 -7.38 -1.52 6.38
C GLN A 54 -8.35 -2.69 6.29
N ILE A 55 -7.88 -3.78 5.73
CA ILE A 55 -8.53 -5.09 5.83
C ILE A 55 -7.73 -5.90 6.83
N LEU A 56 -8.38 -6.30 7.94
CA LEU A 56 -7.69 -6.90 9.09
C LEU A 56 -7.67 -8.43 9.06
N ASP A 57 -8.69 -9.06 8.45
CA ASP A 57 -8.86 -10.51 8.48
C ASP A 57 -8.97 -11.05 7.05
N ALA A 58 -7.97 -10.72 6.25
CA ALA A 58 -7.91 -11.18 4.87
C ALA A 58 -7.51 -12.64 4.76
N GLN A 59 -6.95 -13.22 5.81
CA GLN A 59 -6.43 -14.59 5.84
C GLN A 59 -5.41 -14.79 4.71
N THR A 60 -5.59 -15.82 3.87
CA THR A 60 -4.70 -16.09 2.73
C THR A 60 -5.32 -15.73 1.39
N ILE A 61 -6.51 -15.15 1.38
CA ILE A 61 -7.25 -14.89 0.12
C ILE A 61 -6.45 -13.99 -0.84
N PRO A 62 -5.98 -12.80 -0.41
CA PRO A 62 -5.21 -11.95 -1.34
C PRO A 62 -3.86 -12.54 -1.69
N THR A 63 -3.19 -13.25 -0.77
CA THR A 63 -1.90 -13.86 -1.05
C THR A 63 -2.04 -14.98 -2.06
N ASP A 64 -3.13 -15.73 -2.02
CA ASP A 64 -3.41 -16.79 -2.98
C ASP A 64 -3.77 -16.21 -4.35
N ILE A 65 -4.63 -15.19 -4.39
CA ILE A 65 -5.08 -14.57 -5.65
C ILE A 65 -3.91 -13.93 -6.40
N TYR A 66 -3.06 -13.21 -5.69
CA TYR A 66 -1.96 -12.46 -6.31
C TYR A 66 -0.63 -13.21 -6.31
N GLY A 67 -0.60 -14.46 -5.83
CA GLY A 67 0.61 -15.26 -5.78
C GLY A 67 1.68 -14.67 -4.86
N ILE A 68 1.29 -14.12 -3.73
CA ILE A 68 2.19 -13.46 -2.79
C ILE A 68 2.79 -14.51 -1.85
N SER A 69 4.11 -14.65 -1.87
CA SER A 69 4.83 -15.58 -1.01
C SER A 69 5.63 -14.89 0.10
N SER A 70 5.80 -13.58 0.01
CA SER A 70 6.54 -12.80 1.01
C SER A 70 5.99 -11.38 1.09
N ILE A 71 6.24 -10.71 2.21
CA ILE A 71 5.84 -9.32 2.44
C ILE A 71 7.07 -8.49 2.82
N PRO A 72 7.10 -7.18 2.52
CA PRO A 72 6.00 -6.40 1.94
C PRO A 72 5.75 -6.72 0.48
N CYS A 73 4.50 -6.67 0.07
CA CYS A 73 4.11 -6.72 -1.35
C CYS A 73 3.22 -5.51 -1.60
N ILE A 74 3.68 -4.62 -2.46
CA ILE A 74 2.96 -3.38 -2.77
C ILE A 74 2.57 -3.44 -4.24
N ILE A 75 1.28 -3.23 -4.50
CA ILE A 75 0.74 -3.28 -5.86
C ILE A 75 0.09 -1.92 -6.14
N LEU A 76 0.51 -1.28 -7.22
CA LEU A 76 -0.06 -0.02 -7.68
C LEU A 76 -1.03 -0.29 -8.82
N PHE A 77 -2.26 0.19 -8.67
CA PHE A 77 -3.31 0.09 -9.69
C PHE A 77 -3.60 1.44 -10.30
N ASP A 78 -3.95 1.45 -11.58
CA ASP A 78 -4.48 2.65 -12.22
C ASP A 78 -5.98 2.82 -11.90
N PRO A 79 -6.61 3.96 -12.29
CA PRO A 79 -8.04 4.18 -12.01
C PRO A 79 -8.97 3.15 -12.64
N GLN A 80 -8.53 2.41 -13.64
CA GLN A 80 -9.32 1.36 -14.30
C GLN A 80 -9.12 -0.01 -13.64
N GLY A 81 -8.31 -0.10 -12.58
CA GLY A 81 -8.06 -1.35 -11.87
C GLY A 81 -6.96 -2.22 -12.47
N LYS A 82 -6.18 -1.69 -13.39
CA LYS A 82 -5.05 -2.43 -13.96
C LYS A 82 -3.80 -2.24 -13.10
N ILE A 83 -3.00 -3.29 -13.01
CA ILE A 83 -1.73 -3.23 -12.27
C ILE A 83 -0.72 -2.42 -13.10
N VAL A 84 -0.24 -1.33 -12.50
CA VAL A 84 0.80 -0.45 -13.08
C VAL A 84 2.18 -0.93 -12.66
N SER A 85 2.34 -1.29 -11.39
CA SER A 85 3.59 -1.81 -10.88
C SER A 85 3.35 -2.74 -9.70
N ARG A 86 4.32 -3.61 -9.43
CA ARG A 86 4.25 -4.58 -8.36
C ARG A 86 5.64 -4.80 -7.77
N ASP A 87 5.68 -5.04 -6.46
CA ASP A 87 6.89 -5.39 -5.71
C ASP A 87 7.95 -4.29 -5.71
N LYS A 88 7.55 -3.05 -5.92
CA LYS A 88 8.43 -1.89 -5.81
C LYS A 88 8.41 -1.35 -4.40
N GLN A 89 9.55 -0.86 -3.95
CA GLN A 89 9.72 -0.32 -2.61
C GLN A 89 10.53 0.97 -2.67
N ASP A 90 10.39 1.80 -1.64
CA ASP A 90 11.21 2.97 -1.40
C ASP A 90 11.24 3.92 -2.62
N ALA A 91 12.41 4.25 -3.14
CA ALA A 91 12.57 5.19 -4.24
C ALA A 91 11.88 4.73 -5.53
N GLU A 92 11.88 3.42 -5.80
CA GLU A 92 11.22 2.86 -6.97
C GLU A 92 9.70 3.01 -6.88
N LEU A 93 9.11 2.77 -5.70
CA LEU A 93 7.69 2.97 -5.47
C LEU A 93 7.33 4.44 -5.63
N THR A 94 8.11 5.34 -5.04
CA THR A 94 7.90 6.77 -5.15
C THR A 94 7.91 7.22 -6.62
N ALA A 95 8.88 6.76 -7.40
CA ALA A 95 8.98 7.09 -8.81
C ALA A 95 7.77 6.61 -9.60
N ASP A 96 7.30 5.39 -9.32
CA ASP A 96 6.14 4.83 -10.02
C ASP A 96 4.86 5.59 -9.70
N VAL A 97 4.66 5.96 -8.43
CA VAL A 97 3.49 6.73 -8.01
C VAL A 97 3.55 8.15 -8.59
N ASP A 98 4.71 8.80 -8.53
CA ASP A 98 4.89 10.14 -9.12
C ASP A 98 4.56 10.13 -10.61
N ALA A 99 5.05 9.13 -11.35
CA ALA A 99 4.77 8.99 -12.78
C ALA A 99 3.28 8.74 -13.05
N ALA A 100 2.65 7.88 -12.27
CA ALA A 100 1.22 7.59 -12.41
C ALA A 100 0.37 8.83 -12.14
N MET A 101 0.70 9.61 -11.12
CA MET A 101 -0.02 10.83 -10.80
C MET A 101 0.19 11.91 -11.87
N ALA A 102 1.39 12.02 -12.42
CA ALA A 102 1.68 12.96 -13.52
C ALA A 102 0.88 12.60 -14.78
N ASN A 103 0.79 11.31 -15.11
CA ASN A 103 -0.01 10.84 -16.25
C ASN A 103 -1.50 11.12 -16.03
N LEU A 104 -1.99 10.93 -14.82
CA LEU A 104 -3.38 11.20 -14.47
C LEU A 104 -3.69 12.70 -14.62
N GLY A 105 -2.80 13.56 -14.14
CA GLY A 105 -2.92 15.00 -14.30
C GLY A 105 -2.96 15.43 -15.77
N LEU A 106 -2.10 14.85 -16.60
CA LEU A 106 -2.07 15.11 -18.03
C LEU A 106 -3.35 14.66 -18.73
N SER A 107 -3.91 13.53 -18.33
CA SER A 107 -5.14 13.02 -18.95
C SER A 107 -6.40 13.78 -18.51
N MET A 108 -6.34 14.56 -17.44
CA MET A 108 -7.45 15.37 -16.94
C MET A 108 -7.47 16.77 -17.59
N ASP A 109 -6.41 17.15 -18.21
CA ASP A 109 -6.29 18.41 -18.93
C ASP A 109 -6.82 18.27 -20.36
#